data_a85cc836ed34a2d61ed09305de3c4356
#
_entry.id   a85cc836ed34a2d61ed09305de3c4356
#
_cell.length_a   1.000
_cell.length_b   1.000
_cell.length_c   1.000
_cell.angle_alpha   90.00
_cell.angle_beta   90.00
_cell.angle_gamma   90.00
#
_symmetry.space_group_name_H-M   'P 1'
#
loop_
_entity.id
_entity.type
_entity.pdbx_description
1 polymer ?
#
loop_
_entity_poly.entity_id
_entity_poly.type
_entity_poly.pdbx_seq_one_letter_code
_entity_poly.pdbx_strand_id
1 'polypeptide(L)'
;MASLKDMRVRIAATKATQKITKAMQMVAASKLRRAQTAAEAARPYAEKMDAVISNIAAAAAGSPGAPKLLAGTGNDQVHLLLVCTGERGLSGAFNSSIVRLARERALTLIGQG
;
A
#
# COMPACT_ATOMS: atom_id res chain seq x y z
N MET A 1 38.06 3.51 29.81
CA MET A 1 38.44 4.03 28.48
C MET A 1 38.38 2.90 27.47
N ALA A 2 37.78 3.14 26.29
CA ALA A 2 37.71 2.12 25.24
C ALA A 2 39.08 1.79 24.70
N SER A 3 39.45 0.51 24.69
CA SER A 3 40.73 0.02 24.18
C SER A 3 40.82 0.18 22.66
N LEU A 4 42.03 0.40 22.11
CA LEU A 4 42.25 0.39 20.66
C LEU A 4 41.76 -0.90 20.00
N LYS A 5 41.80 -2.03 20.71
CA LYS A 5 41.28 -3.32 20.26
C LYS A 5 39.75 -3.26 20.11
N ASP A 6 39.04 -2.67 21.08
CA ASP A 6 37.59 -2.53 21.05
C ASP A 6 37.13 -1.63 19.88
N MET A 7 37.87 -0.55 19.63
CA MET A 7 37.59 0.34 18.51
C MET A 7 37.75 -0.37 17.14
N ARG A 8 38.80 -1.19 16.99
CA ARG A 8 39.00 -2.00 15.76
C ARG A 8 37.87 -3.00 15.54
N VAL A 9 37.43 -3.68 16.61
CA VAL A 9 36.29 -4.61 16.53
C VAL A 9 35.00 -3.89 16.12
N ARG A 10 34.72 -2.73 16.70
CA ARG A 10 33.55 -1.91 16.35
C ARG A 10 33.59 -1.44 14.91
N ILE A 11 34.74 -0.99 14.41
CA ILE A 11 34.91 -0.60 13.00
C ILE A 11 34.68 -1.80 12.06
N ALA A 12 35.21 -2.97 12.39
CA ALA A 12 35.03 -4.18 11.60
C ALA A 12 33.54 -4.59 11.55
N ALA A 13 32.85 -4.56 12.68
CA ALA A 13 31.41 -4.85 12.77
C ALA A 13 30.57 -3.86 11.93
N THR A 14 30.87 -2.56 12.03
CA THR A 14 30.17 -1.53 11.24
C THR A 14 30.40 -1.71 9.75
N LYS A 15 31.64 -2.03 9.33
CA LYS A 15 31.94 -2.33 7.91
C LYS A 15 31.21 -3.57 7.42
N ALA A 16 31.05 -4.61 8.24
CA ALA A 16 30.28 -5.80 7.90
C ALA A 16 28.79 -5.44 7.72
N THR A 17 28.22 -4.70 8.64
CA THR A 17 26.83 -4.21 8.56
C THR A 17 26.59 -3.35 7.31
N GLN A 18 27.53 -2.47 6.97
CA GLN A 18 27.48 -1.66 5.75
C GLN A 18 27.40 -2.53 4.48
N LYS A 19 28.19 -3.60 4.40
CA LYS A 19 28.13 -4.53 3.26
C LYS A 19 26.78 -5.23 3.16
N ILE A 20 26.22 -5.67 4.28
CA ILE A 20 24.89 -6.31 4.33
C ILE A 20 23.82 -5.31 3.89
N THR A 21 23.84 -4.10 4.40
CA THR A 21 22.85 -3.06 4.04
C THR A 21 22.91 -2.72 2.56
N LYS A 22 24.12 -2.62 1.98
CA LYS A 22 24.29 -2.40 0.55
C LYS A 22 23.75 -3.56 -0.30
N ALA A 23 23.96 -4.79 0.12
CA ALA A 23 23.37 -5.97 -0.55
C ALA A 23 21.83 -5.95 -0.47
N MET A 24 21.26 -5.63 0.69
CA MET A 24 19.81 -5.48 0.86
C MET A 24 19.24 -4.37 -0.03
N GLN A 25 19.93 -3.25 -0.17
CA GLN A 25 19.56 -2.16 -1.08
C GLN A 25 19.47 -2.63 -2.54
N MET A 26 20.45 -3.41 -2.99
CA MET A 26 20.45 -3.96 -4.36
C MET A 26 19.29 -4.93 -4.61
N VAL A 27 19.01 -5.80 -3.64
CA VAL A 27 17.85 -6.71 -3.69
C VAL A 27 16.54 -5.94 -3.71
N ALA A 28 16.40 -4.92 -2.87
CA ALA A 28 15.21 -4.08 -2.82
C ALA A 28 15.00 -3.32 -4.14
N ALA A 29 16.06 -2.75 -4.72
CA ALA A 29 15.99 -2.06 -6.02
C ALA A 29 15.54 -2.99 -7.15
N SER A 30 16.06 -4.23 -7.18
CA SER A 30 15.62 -5.24 -8.16
C SER A 30 14.14 -5.60 -8.02
N LYS A 31 13.66 -5.78 -6.79
CA LYS A 31 12.24 -6.06 -6.51
C LYS A 31 11.35 -4.88 -6.90
N LEU A 32 11.78 -3.66 -6.56
CA LEU A 32 11.05 -2.43 -6.93
C LEU A 32 10.90 -2.33 -8.44
N ARG A 33 11.98 -2.50 -9.20
CA ARG A 33 11.93 -2.45 -10.66
C ARG A 33 10.96 -3.46 -11.25
N ARG A 34 10.97 -4.70 -10.74
CA ARG A 34 10.02 -5.75 -11.18
C ARG A 34 8.58 -5.36 -10.88
N ALA A 35 8.30 -4.83 -9.69
CA ALA A 35 6.97 -4.38 -9.31
C ALA A 35 6.50 -3.20 -10.16
N GLN A 36 7.37 -2.24 -10.44
CA GLN A 36 7.08 -1.10 -11.33
C GLN A 36 6.73 -1.58 -12.75
N THR A 37 7.54 -2.46 -13.33
CA THR A 37 7.27 -3.01 -14.67
C THR A 37 5.92 -3.74 -14.71
N ALA A 38 5.59 -4.52 -13.69
CA ALA A 38 4.30 -5.19 -13.61
C ALA A 38 3.13 -4.21 -13.49
N ALA A 39 3.28 -3.16 -12.70
CA ALA A 39 2.26 -2.11 -12.54
C ALA A 39 2.05 -1.31 -13.84
N GLU A 40 3.14 -0.95 -14.53
CA GLU A 40 3.07 -0.26 -15.82
C GLU A 40 2.39 -1.11 -16.90
N ALA A 41 2.68 -2.40 -16.92
CA ALA A 41 2.03 -3.33 -17.86
C ALA A 41 0.53 -3.52 -17.57
N ALA A 42 0.11 -3.45 -16.31
CA ALA A 42 -1.28 -3.57 -15.92
C ALA A 42 -2.11 -2.28 -16.11
N ARG A 43 -1.47 -1.11 -16.16
CA ARG A 43 -2.14 0.20 -16.23
C ARG A 43 -3.09 0.34 -17.43
N PRO A 44 -2.72 -0.02 -18.68
CA PRO A 44 -3.63 0.11 -19.81
C PRO A 44 -4.92 -0.70 -19.65
N TYR A 45 -4.82 -1.88 -19.02
CA TYR A 45 -6.00 -2.70 -18.72
C TYR A 45 -6.90 -2.01 -17.68
N ALA A 46 -6.32 -1.48 -16.61
CA ALA A 46 -7.07 -0.78 -15.57
C ALA A 46 -7.81 0.45 -16.13
N GLU A 47 -7.15 1.25 -16.97
CA GLU A 47 -7.75 2.43 -17.62
C GLU A 47 -8.90 2.05 -18.53
N LYS A 48 -8.76 0.99 -19.32
CA LYS A 48 -9.85 0.50 -20.20
C LYS A 48 -11.03 -0.07 -19.39
N MET A 49 -10.73 -0.80 -18.32
CA MET A 49 -11.76 -1.35 -17.44
C MET A 49 -12.54 -0.24 -16.73
N ASP A 50 -11.86 0.79 -16.24
CA ASP A 50 -12.48 1.95 -15.61
C ASP A 50 -13.44 2.67 -16.58
N ALA A 51 -12.99 2.90 -17.81
CA ALA A 51 -13.84 3.49 -18.84
C ALA A 51 -15.09 2.64 -19.16
N VAL A 52 -14.94 1.31 -19.24
CA VAL A 52 -16.06 0.38 -19.48
C VAL A 52 -17.04 0.42 -18.31
N ILE A 53 -16.54 0.32 -17.08
CA ILE A 53 -17.38 0.35 -15.88
C ILE A 53 -18.12 1.70 -15.76
N SER A 54 -17.44 2.81 -16.02
CA SER A 54 -18.02 4.14 -15.99
C SER A 54 -19.17 4.29 -17.02
N ASN A 55 -18.97 3.77 -18.24
CA ASN A 55 -20.01 3.79 -19.27
C ASN A 55 -21.23 2.92 -18.90
N ILE A 56 -20.98 1.73 -18.33
CA ILE A 56 -22.06 0.85 -17.86
C ILE A 56 -22.81 1.50 -16.70
N ALA A 57 -22.12 2.10 -15.75
CA ALA A 57 -22.71 2.79 -14.61
C ALA A 57 -23.59 3.96 -15.07
N ALA A 58 -23.10 4.76 -16.03
CA ALA A 58 -23.88 5.85 -16.62
C ALA A 58 -25.13 5.37 -17.35
N ALA A 59 -25.03 4.28 -18.12
CA ALA A 59 -26.18 3.69 -18.84
C ALA A 59 -27.19 3.04 -17.88
N ALA A 60 -26.73 2.49 -16.74
CA ALA A 60 -27.61 1.86 -15.76
C ALA A 60 -28.19 2.86 -14.73
N ALA A 61 -27.74 4.10 -14.73
CA ALA A 61 -28.19 5.12 -13.78
C ALA A 61 -29.72 5.37 -13.98
N GLY A 62 -30.47 5.26 -12.87
CA GLY A 62 -31.93 5.45 -12.87
C GLY A 62 -32.77 4.25 -13.38
N SER A 63 -32.11 3.14 -13.77
CA SER A 63 -32.83 1.92 -14.17
C SER A 63 -33.27 1.12 -12.94
N PRO A 64 -34.56 0.70 -12.84
CA PRO A 64 -35.05 -0.11 -11.71
C PRO A 64 -34.35 -1.48 -11.58
N GLY A 65 -33.75 -1.98 -12.66
CA GLY A 65 -32.99 -3.25 -12.68
C GLY A 65 -31.50 -3.10 -12.58
N ALA A 66 -30.94 -1.93 -12.24
CA ALA A 66 -29.51 -1.72 -12.15
C ALA A 66 -28.89 -2.60 -11.06
N PRO A 67 -27.75 -3.28 -11.34
CA PRO A 67 -27.04 -4.07 -10.34
C PRO A 67 -26.66 -3.20 -9.13
N LYS A 68 -26.92 -3.71 -7.92
CA LYS A 68 -26.62 -2.98 -6.66
C LYS A 68 -25.15 -2.59 -6.52
N LEU A 69 -24.23 -3.34 -7.12
CA LEU A 69 -22.80 -3.00 -7.14
C LEU A 69 -22.47 -1.75 -7.97
N LEU A 70 -23.32 -1.40 -8.93
CA LEU A 70 -23.16 -0.19 -9.76
C LEU A 70 -24.01 0.98 -9.24
N ALA A 71 -25.25 0.69 -8.85
CA ALA A 71 -26.21 1.72 -8.42
C ALA A 71 -26.11 2.07 -6.93
N GLY A 72 -25.45 1.24 -6.14
CA GLY A 72 -25.47 1.32 -4.69
C GLY A 72 -26.71 0.67 -4.08
N THR A 73 -26.73 0.58 -2.76
CA THR A 73 -27.86 0.01 -2.00
C THR A 73 -28.79 1.09 -1.48
N GLY A 74 -28.41 2.36 -1.52
CA GLY A 74 -29.11 3.48 -0.88
C GLY A 74 -28.94 3.53 0.64
N ASN A 75 -28.26 2.56 1.25
CA ASN A 75 -27.99 2.51 2.68
C ASN A 75 -26.51 2.83 2.95
N ASP A 76 -26.27 3.70 3.92
CA ASP A 76 -24.94 4.14 4.34
C ASP A 76 -24.64 3.77 5.81
N GLN A 77 -25.15 2.61 6.27
CA GLN A 77 -25.03 2.16 7.65
C GLN A 77 -23.89 1.15 7.86
N VAL A 78 -23.42 0.51 6.80
CA VAL A 78 -22.35 -0.51 6.88
C VAL A 78 -21.23 -0.17 5.93
N HIS A 79 -20.07 0.13 6.49
CA HIS A 79 -18.87 0.49 5.73
C HIS A 79 -17.83 -0.63 5.80
N LEU A 80 -17.24 -0.99 4.66
CA LEU A 80 -16.09 -1.87 4.58
C LEU A 80 -14.84 -1.04 4.34
N LEU A 81 -13.93 -1.02 5.31
CA LEU A 81 -12.62 -0.41 5.16
C LEU A 81 -11.58 -1.47 4.78
N LEU A 82 -11.14 -1.48 3.53
CA LEU A 82 -10.07 -2.35 3.07
C LEU A 82 -8.73 -1.66 3.28
N VAL A 83 -7.93 -2.16 4.22
CA VAL A 83 -6.64 -1.58 4.61
C VAL A 83 -5.51 -2.44 4.06
N CYS A 84 -4.78 -1.94 3.06
CA CYS A 84 -3.66 -2.62 2.45
C CYS A 84 -2.33 -2.10 3.01
N THR A 85 -1.56 -2.98 3.65
CA THR A 85 -0.25 -2.69 4.24
C THR A 85 0.84 -3.56 3.65
N GLY A 86 2.11 -3.23 3.89
CA GLY A 86 3.23 -4.07 3.49
C GLY A 86 3.44 -5.22 4.47
N GLU A 87 3.73 -6.41 3.95
CA GLU A 87 3.98 -7.61 4.75
C GLU A 87 5.34 -7.54 5.48
N ARG A 88 6.36 -6.93 4.86
CA ARG A 88 7.72 -6.90 5.41
C ARG A 88 7.99 -5.62 6.20
N GLY A 89 8.75 -5.78 7.29
CA GLY A 89 9.31 -4.67 8.05
C GLY A 89 10.41 -3.91 7.30
N LEU A 90 11.07 -2.99 7.99
CA LEU A 90 12.11 -2.08 7.47
C LEU A 90 11.57 -1.08 6.43
N SER A 91 10.28 -0.80 6.47
CA SER A 91 9.57 0.17 5.61
C SER A 91 9.33 1.53 6.29
N GLY A 92 10.01 1.81 7.39
CA GLY A 92 9.82 3.04 8.17
C GLY A 92 8.39 3.18 8.68
N ALA A 93 7.80 4.34 8.52
CA ALA A 93 6.43 4.65 8.96
C ALA A 93 5.34 4.21 7.98
N PHE A 94 5.65 3.45 6.93
CA PHE A 94 4.68 3.09 5.87
C PHE A 94 3.42 2.44 6.46
N ASN A 95 3.58 1.32 7.17
CA ASN A 95 2.43 0.60 7.73
C ASN A 95 1.70 1.40 8.81
N SER A 96 2.43 2.08 9.69
CA SER A 96 1.84 2.85 10.78
C SER A 96 1.06 4.07 10.29
N SER A 97 1.48 4.73 9.21
CA SER A 97 0.74 5.85 8.62
C SER A 97 -0.58 5.39 7.99
N ILE A 98 -0.58 4.23 7.30
CA ILE A 98 -1.79 3.65 6.72
C ILE A 98 -2.78 3.23 7.81
N VAL A 99 -2.31 2.56 8.86
CA VAL A 99 -3.16 2.14 9.99
C VAL A 99 -3.75 3.35 10.71
N ARG A 100 -2.97 4.43 10.89
CA ARG A 100 -3.47 5.67 11.49
C ARG A 100 -4.58 6.29 10.65
N LEU A 101 -4.39 6.39 9.34
CA LEU A 101 -5.42 6.90 8.42
C LEU A 101 -6.69 6.05 8.46
N ALA A 102 -6.55 4.72 8.45
CA ALA A 102 -7.68 3.81 8.54
C ALA A 102 -8.44 3.97 9.87
N ARG A 103 -7.71 4.11 10.98
CA ARG A 103 -8.31 4.35 12.30
C ARG A 103 -9.06 5.69 12.35
N GLU A 104 -8.47 6.76 11.85
CA GLU A 104 -9.11 8.08 11.79
C GLU A 104 -10.42 8.00 10.98
N ARG A 105 -10.38 7.32 9.82
CA ARG A 105 -11.58 7.14 9.00
C ARG A 105 -12.64 6.30 9.71
N ALA A 106 -12.25 5.21 10.37
CA ALA A 106 -13.18 4.37 11.14
C ALA A 106 -13.87 5.17 12.25
N LEU A 107 -13.09 5.95 13.02
CA LEU A 107 -13.65 6.77 14.09
C LEU A 107 -14.61 7.86 13.56
N THR A 108 -14.29 8.44 12.41
CA THR A 108 -15.18 9.41 11.75
C THR A 108 -16.51 8.77 11.37
N LEU A 109 -16.47 7.58 10.77
CA LEU A 109 -17.69 6.86 10.36
C LEU A 109 -18.51 6.41 11.56
N ILE A 110 -17.90 5.92 12.63
CA ILE A 110 -18.59 5.56 13.88
C ILE A 110 -19.25 6.80 14.54
N GLY A 111 -18.63 7.97 14.44
CA GLY A 111 -19.17 9.21 14.97
C GLY A 111 -20.31 9.81 14.15
N GLN A 112 -20.52 9.34 12.93
CA GLN A 112 -21.59 9.80 12.02
C GLN A 112 -22.88 8.97 12.15
N GLY A 113 -22.87 7.86 12.85
CA GLY A 113 -24.04 7.04 13.06
C GLY A 113 -23.83 5.57 13.08
#